data_7e1a925ca657d40aa798e656755c523a
#
_entry.id   7e1a925ca657d40aa798e656755c523a
#
_cell.length_a   1.000
_cell.length_b   1.000
_cell.length_c   1.000
_cell.angle_alpha   90.00
_cell.angle_beta   90.00
_cell.angle_gamma   90.00
#
_symmetry.space_group_name_H-M   'P 1'
#
loop_
_entity.id
_entity.type
_entity.pdbx_description
1 polymer ?
#
loop_
_entity_poly.entity_id
_entity_poly.type
_entity_poly.pdbx_seq_one_letter_code
_entity_poly.pdbx_strand_id
1 'polypeptide(L)'
;MSEQITIQVSERVVRHATHMAAENQQRIDEVLAGWLEWVITEMPVETLSDEEVLELTELQLTTEKQETLSNLLAQNREGTLDAGERCKLDELMQVYEHGLLRKAQALRVAVQRGLREPLQP
;
A
#
# COMPACT_ATOMS: atom_id res chain seq x y z
N MET A 1 -2.35 15.70 -2.59
CA MET A 1 -2.03 16.61 -3.71
C MET A 1 -0.81 16.09 -4.44
N SER A 2 -0.78 16.28 -5.75
CA SER A 2 0.38 15.87 -6.55
C SER A 2 1.23 17.08 -6.89
N GLU A 3 2.54 16.88 -6.91
CA GLU A 3 3.49 17.90 -7.28
C GLU A 3 4.28 17.43 -8.49
N GLN A 4 4.76 18.38 -9.27
CA GLN A 4 5.58 18.07 -10.44
C GLN A 4 7.05 18.20 -10.09
N ILE A 5 7.82 17.17 -10.42
CA ILE A 5 9.27 17.14 -10.25
C ILE A 5 9.87 16.69 -11.58
N THR A 6 10.93 17.34 -12.01
CA THR A 6 11.67 16.93 -13.20
C THR A 6 12.91 16.17 -12.77
N ILE A 7 13.07 14.96 -13.27
CA ILE A 7 14.23 14.12 -12.96
C ILE A 7 14.85 13.59 -14.25
N GLN A 8 16.12 13.26 -14.19
CA GLN A 8 16.80 12.55 -15.28
C GLN A 8 16.85 11.07 -14.92
N VAL A 9 16.42 10.24 -15.86
CA VAL A 9 16.45 8.77 -15.69
C VAL A 9 17.29 8.17 -16.80
N SER A 10 17.80 6.97 -16.56
CA SER A 10 18.61 6.27 -17.56
C SER A 10 17.75 5.85 -18.75
N GLU A 11 18.40 5.65 -19.89
CA GLU A 11 17.75 5.14 -21.10
C GLU A 11 17.06 3.80 -20.84
N ARG A 12 17.64 2.97 -20.00
CA ARG A 12 17.08 1.68 -19.61
C ARG A 12 15.71 1.85 -18.91
N VAL A 13 15.60 2.82 -18.01
CA VAL A 13 14.34 3.11 -17.32
C VAL A 13 13.29 3.61 -18.30
N VAL A 14 13.67 4.54 -19.19
CA VAL A 14 12.74 5.07 -20.19
C VAL A 14 12.23 3.95 -21.10
N ARG A 15 13.12 3.07 -21.54
CA ARG A 15 12.76 1.97 -22.42
C ARG A 15 11.75 1.02 -21.77
N HIS A 16 12.00 0.64 -20.53
CA HIS A 16 11.10 -0.23 -19.80
C HIS A 16 9.75 0.43 -19.53
N ALA A 17 9.78 1.71 -19.15
CA ALA A 17 8.56 2.48 -18.90
C ALA A 17 7.72 2.64 -20.16
N THR A 18 8.37 2.87 -21.32
CA THR A 18 7.69 2.98 -22.60
C THR A 18 6.98 1.67 -22.96
N HIS A 19 7.65 0.55 -22.75
CA HIS A 19 7.09 -0.77 -23.01
C HIS A 19 5.85 -1.03 -22.13
N MET A 20 5.97 -0.77 -20.84
CA MET A 20 4.86 -0.97 -19.90
C MET A 20 3.69 -0.03 -20.17
N ALA A 21 4.00 1.22 -20.54
CA ALA A 21 2.97 2.20 -20.89
C ALA A 21 2.13 1.75 -22.09
N ALA A 22 2.81 1.20 -23.10
CA ALA A 22 2.14 0.70 -24.30
C ALA A 22 1.24 -0.51 -23.97
N GLU A 23 1.71 -1.43 -23.13
CA GLU A 23 0.92 -2.61 -22.75
C GLU A 23 -0.30 -2.27 -21.90
N ASN A 24 -0.19 -1.28 -21.02
CA ASN A 24 -1.25 -0.91 -20.07
C ASN A 24 -2.08 0.28 -20.53
N GLN A 25 -1.82 0.80 -21.75
CA GLN A 25 -2.52 1.97 -22.29
C GLN A 25 -2.44 3.16 -21.34
N GLN A 26 -1.26 3.39 -20.77
CA GLN A 26 -0.98 4.48 -19.85
C GLN A 26 0.09 5.40 -20.44
N ARG A 27 0.23 6.58 -19.88
CA ARG A 27 1.31 7.50 -20.21
C ARG A 27 2.58 7.05 -19.47
N ILE A 28 3.75 7.41 -20.01
CA ILE A 28 5.04 7.07 -19.38
C ILE A 28 5.14 7.67 -17.98
N ASP A 29 4.72 8.93 -17.81
CA ASP A 29 4.77 9.58 -16.51
C ASP A 29 3.87 8.88 -15.48
N GLU A 30 2.72 8.35 -15.90
CA GLU A 30 1.84 7.58 -15.02
C GLU A 30 2.49 6.26 -14.57
N VAL A 31 3.16 5.58 -15.50
CA VAL A 31 3.87 4.32 -15.17
C VAL A 31 4.98 4.59 -14.17
N LEU A 32 5.79 5.63 -14.42
CA LEU A 32 6.90 5.99 -13.53
C LEU A 32 6.41 6.41 -12.16
N ALA A 33 5.35 7.22 -12.11
CA ALA A 33 4.75 7.63 -10.84
C ALA A 33 4.24 6.42 -10.06
N GLY A 34 3.61 5.46 -10.74
CA GLY A 34 3.14 4.23 -10.13
C GLY A 34 4.26 3.39 -9.54
N TRP A 35 5.39 3.29 -10.27
CA TRP A 35 6.57 2.57 -9.76
C TRP A 35 7.12 3.23 -8.50
N LEU A 36 7.19 4.57 -8.48
CA LEU A 36 7.69 5.30 -7.32
C LEU A 36 6.77 5.11 -6.11
N GLU A 37 5.45 5.14 -6.32
CA GLU A 37 4.49 4.85 -5.27
C GLU A 37 4.69 3.44 -4.71
N TRP A 38 4.87 2.46 -5.59
CA TRP A 38 5.10 1.08 -5.18
C TRP A 38 6.38 0.94 -4.34
N VAL A 39 7.46 1.60 -4.77
CA VAL A 39 8.74 1.56 -4.06
C VAL A 39 8.57 2.11 -2.64
N ILE A 40 7.88 3.24 -2.48
CA ILE A 40 7.65 3.84 -1.16
C ILE A 40 6.83 2.89 -0.28
N THR A 41 5.83 2.23 -0.86
CA THR A 41 4.99 1.26 -0.14
C THR A 41 5.81 0.09 0.40
N GLU A 42 6.85 -0.33 -0.34
CA GLU A 42 7.70 -1.47 0.04
C GLU A 42 8.95 -1.07 0.81
N MET A 43 9.25 0.21 0.95
CA MET A 43 10.44 0.65 1.66
C MET A 43 10.37 0.31 3.14
N PRO A 44 11.53 -0.05 3.77
CA PRO A 44 11.56 -0.27 5.22
C PRO A 44 11.09 0.97 5.96
N VAL A 45 10.26 0.77 6.98
CA VAL A 45 9.68 1.88 7.75
C VAL A 45 10.77 2.72 8.41
N GLU A 46 11.90 2.12 8.75
CA GLU A 46 13.03 2.81 9.36
C GLU A 46 13.65 3.89 8.47
N THR A 47 13.37 3.86 7.16
CA THR A 47 13.90 4.86 6.22
C THR A 47 12.96 6.04 6.02
N LEU A 48 11.75 5.98 6.56
CA LEU A 48 10.75 7.01 6.37
C LEU A 48 10.95 8.19 7.32
N SER A 49 10.43 9.35 6.92
CA SER A 49 10.46 10.53 7.78
C SER A 49 9.53 10.33 8.99
N ASP A 50 9.71 11.16 10.03
CA ASP A 50 8.86 11.11 11.21
C ASP A 50 7.38 11.29 10.85
N GLU A 51 7.09 12.21 9.94
CA GLU A 51 5.73 12.48 9.50
C GLU A 51 5.12 11.25 8.81
N GLU A 52 5.87 10.62 7.92
CA GLU A 52 5.42 9.42 7.22
C GLU A 52 5.21 8.25 8.17
N VAL A 53 6.09 8.10 9.15
CA VAL A 53 5.94 7.07 10.18
C VAL A 53 4.64 7.29 10.96
N LEU A 54 4.39 8.52 11.38
CA LEU A 54 3.15 8.84 12.13
C LEU A 54 1.90 8.59 11.29
N GLU A 55 1.93 8.92 10.01
CA GLU A 55 0.82 8.63 9.10
C GLU A 55 0.51 7.13 9.04
N LEU A 56 1.56 6.30 8.98
CA LEU A 56 1.38 4.85 8.96
C LEU A 56 0.78 4.31 10.26
N THR A 57 1.06 4.93 11.41
CA THR A 57 0.48 4.48 12.67
C THR A 57 -1.04 4.63 12.70
N GLU A 58 -1.58 5.49 11.85
CA GLU A 58 -3.02 5.75 11.76
C GLU A 58 -3.67 5.10 10.53
N LEU A 59 -2.92 4.26 9.82
CA LEU A 59 -3.40 3.62 8.61
C LEU A 59 -4.61 2.73 8.91
N GLN A 60 -5.67 2.90 8.12
CA GLN A 60 -6.88 2.09 8.22
C GLN A 60 -7.41 1.80 6.82
N LEU A 61 -8.13 0.70 6.69
CA LEU A 61 -8.87 0.43 5.46
C LEU A 61 -9.98 1.47 5.31
N THR A 62 -10.29 1.84 4.06
CA THR A 62 -11.44 2.70 3.81
C THR A 62 -12.71 2.00 4.27
N THR A 63 -13.74 2.79 4.59
CA THR A 63 -15.04 2.24 5.02
C THR A 63 -15.58 1.27 3.98
N GLU A 64 -15.47 1.62 2.71
CA GLU A 64 -15.92 0.77 1.60
C GLU A 64 -15.20 -0.59 1.60
N LYS A 65 -13.89 -0.59 1.74
CA LYS A 65 -13.10 -1.84 1.79
C LYS A 65 -13.41 -2.65 3.03
N GLN A 66 -13.62 -2.00 4.17
CA GLN A 66 -14.00 -2.69 5.40
C GLN A 66 -15.36 -3.38 5.27
N GLU A 67 -16.33 -2.71 4.67
CA GLU A 67 -17.65 -3.29 4.44
C GLU A 67 -17.58 -4.48 3.47
N THR A 68 -16.84 -4.33 2.38
CA THR A 68 -16.65 -5.40 1.40
C THR A 68 -16.00 -6.61 2.07
N LEU A 69 -14.94 -6.38 2.85
CA LEU A 69 -14.24 -7.46 3.55
C LEU A 69 -15.15 -8.16 4.55
N SER A 70 -15.91 -7.40 5.34
CA SER A 70 -16.87 -7.97 6.31
C SER A 70 -17.91 -8.83 5.63
N ASN A 71 -18.47 -8.37 4.51
CA ASN A 71 -19.46 -9.11 3.76
C ASN A 71 -18.90 -10.41 3.19
N LEU A 72 -17.68 -10.35 2.62
CA LEU A 72 -17.02 -11.54 2.07
C LEU A 72 -16.67 -12.55 3.15
N LEU A 73 -16.23 -12.08 4.32
CA LEU A 73 -15.95 -12.96 5.45
C LEU A 73 -17.22 -13.65 5.95
N ALA A 74 -18.35 -12.93 6.02
CA ALA A 74 -19.63 -13.50 6.40
C ALA A 74 -20.07 -14.58 5.41
N GLN A 75 -19.96 -14.29 4.11
CA GLN A 75 -20.29 -15.27 3.05
C GLN A 75 -19.39 -16.49 3.11
N ASN A 76 -18.10 -16.29 3.42
CA ASN A 76 -17.15 -17.39 3.56
C ASN A 76 -17.56 -18.34 4.69
N ARG A 77 -18.02 -17.78 5.83
CA ARG A 77 -18.50 -18.59 6.96
C ARG A 77 -19.75 -19.38 6.60
N GLU A 78 -20.58 -18.83 5.73
CA GLU A 78 -21.81 -19.48 5.26
C GLU A 78 -21.56 -20.45 4.10
N GLY A 79 -20.35 -20.43 3.53
CA GLY A 79 -19.99 -21.29 2.40
C GLY A 79 -20.63 -20.87 1.08
N THR A 80 -20.98 -19.60 0.93
CA THR A 80 -21.70 -19.10 -0.25
C THR A 80 -20.84 -18.36 -1.25
N LEU A 81 -19.51 -18.31 -1.04
CA LEU A 81 -18.60 -17.62 -1.97
C LEU A 81 -18.44 -18.38 -3.27
N ASP A 82 -18.55 -17.66 -4.40
CA ASP A 82 -18.12 -18.20 -5.69
C ASP A 82 -16.61 -17.99 -5.87
N ALA A 83 -16.06 -18.47 -6.99
CA ALA A 83 -14.63 -18.39 -7.25
C ALA A 83 -14.12 -16.94 -7.36
N GLY A 84 -14.90 -16.06 -8.00
CA GLY A 84 -14.53 -14.65 -8.13
C GLY A 84 -14.52 -13.92 -6.79
N GLU A 85 -15.52 -14.19 -5.97
CA GLU A 85 -15.61 -13.60 -4.64
C GLU A 85 -14.50 -14.10 -3.71
N ARG A 86 -14.13 -15.37 -3.83
CA ARG A 86 -13.01 -15.93 -3.06
C ARG A 86 -11.70 -15.26 -3.44
N CYS A 87 -11.49 -15.03 -4.73
CA CYS A 87 -10.31 -14.33 -5.23
C CYS A 87 -10.24 -12.92 -4.68
N LYS A 88 -11.37 -12.21 -4.66
CA LYS A 88 -11.46 -10.86 -4.12
C LYS A 88 -11.19 -10.84 -2.60
N LEU A 89 -11.71 -11.83 -1.89
CA LEU A 89 -11.45 -11.97 -0.45
C LEU A 89 -9.95 -12.15 -0.18
N ASP A 90 -9.29 -13.02 -0.95
CA ASP A 90 -7.86 -13.28 -0.79
C ASP A 90 -7.05 -11.99 -1.04
N GLU A 91 -7.40 -11.23 -2.07
CA GLU A 91 -6.73 -9.95 -2.37
C GLU A 91 -6.90 -8.94 -1.23
N LEU A 92 -8.12 -8.81 -0.71
CA LEU A 92 -8.40 -7.88 0.39
C LEU A 92 -7.70 -8.30 1.68
N MET A 93 -7.62 -9.62 1.94
CA MET A 93 -6.89 -10.13 3.10
C MET A 93 -5.41 -9.83 3.01
N GLN A 94 -4.81 -9.95 1.82
CA GLN A 94 -3.41 -9.59 1.61
C GLN A 94 -3.17 -8.11 1.88
N VAL A 95 -4.04 -7.24 1.38
CA VAL A 95 -3.96 -5.80 1.62
C VAL A 95 -4.07 -5.50 3.10
N TYR A 96 -5.02 -6.12 3.77
CA TYR A 96 -5.25 -5.93 5.20
C TYR A 96 -4.04 -6.39 6.03
N GLU A 97 -3.52 -7.57 5.75
CA GLU A 97 -2.36 -8.13 6.47
C GLU A 97 -1.10 -7.30 6.24
N HIS A 98 -0.87 -6.87 5.00
CA HIS A 98 0.26 -6.00 4.68
C HIS A 98 0.16 -4.67 5.42
N GLY A 99 -1.03 -4.08 5.43
CA GLY A 99 -1.28 -2.83 6.14
C GLY A 99 -1.08 -2.97 7.65
N LEU A 100 -1.55 -4.08 8.23
CA LEU A 100 -1.35 -4.35 9.65
C LEU A 100 0.14 -4.47 10.01
N LEU A 101 0.90 -5.17 9.18
CA LEU A 101 2.34 -5.34 9.41
C LEU A 101 3.05 -3.99 9.32
N ARG A 102 2.74 -3.19 8.30
CA ARG A 102 3.34 -1.86 8.13
C ARG A 102 2.99 -0.96 9.31
N LYS A 103 1.74 -1.00 9.75
CA LYS A 103 1.29 -0.22 10.90
C LYS A 103 2.02 -0.63 12.18
N ALA A 104 2.18 -1.92 12.42
CA ALA A 104 2.91 -2.43 13.59
C ALA A 104 4.37 -1.99 13.57
N GLN A 105 5.02 -2.06 12.41
CA GLN A 105 6.40 -1.59 12.24
C GLN A 105 6.49 -0.09 12.49
N ALA A 106 5.53 0.68 12.00
CA ALA A 106 5.49 2.13 12.21
C ALA A 106 5.31 2.48 13.69
N LEU A 107 4.45 1.75 14.39
CA LEU A 107 4.27 1.95 15.84
C LEU A 107 5.57 1.72 16.59
N ARG A 108 6.30 0.65 16.25
CA ARG A 108 7.59 0.35 16.86
C ARG A 108 8.59 1.47 16.60
N VAL A 109 8.72 1.91 15.35
CA VAL A 109 9.67 2.96 14.98
C VAL A 109 9.30 4.28 15.64
N ALA A 110 8.00 4.62 15.71
CA ALA A 110 7.54 5.84 16.37
C ALA A 110 7.92 5.85 17.84
N VAL A 111 7.79 4.72 18.53
CA VAL A 111 8.22 4.59 19.94
C VAL A 111 9.73 4.73 20.05
N GLN A 112 10.50 4.06 19.18
CA GLN A 112 11.97 4.13 19.17
C GLN A 112 12.48 5.55 18.95
N ARG A 113 11.78 6.34 18.16
CA ARG A 113 12.15 7.73 17.87
C ARG A 113 11.61 8.73 18.88
N GLY A 114 10.82 8.27 19.85
CA GLY A 114 10.21 9.14 20.83
C GLY A 114 9.03 9.96 20.30
N LEU A 115 8.45 9.58 19.16
CA LEU A 115 7.30 10.26 18.57
C LEU A 115 5.98 9.85 19.22
N ARG A 116 6.00 8.77 19.96
CA ARG A 116 4.82 8.18 20.58
C ARG A 116 5.24 7.40 21.82
N GLU A 117 4.36 7.34 22.82
CA GLU A 117 4.58 6.53 23.99
C GLU A 117 4.39 5.03 23.69
N PRO A 118 5.13 4.14 24.37
CA PRO A 118 4.95 2.70 24.21
C PRO A 118 3.52 2.28 24.51
N LEU A 119 3.03 1.28 23.77
CA LEU A 119 1.73 0.71 24.06
C LEU A 119 1.75 -0.01 25.40
N GLN A 120 0.73 0.20 26.18
CA GLN A 120 0.58 -0.48 27.47
C GLN A 120 0.19 -1.93 27.22
N PRO A 121 0.78 -2.90 27.97
CA PRO A 121 0.38 -4.30 27.83
C PRO A 121 -1.04 -4.58 28.34
#